data_69f883e40b8fb92c3d37bfbb20b173fe
#
_entry.id   69f883e40b8fb92c3d37bfbb20b173fe
#
_cell.length_a   1.000
_cell.length_b   1.000
_cell.length_c   1.000
_cell.angle_alpha   90.00
_cell.angle_beta   90.00
_cell.angle_gamma   90.00
#
_symmetry.space_group_name_H-M   'P 1'
#
loop_
_entity.id
_entity.type
_entity.pdbx_description
1 polymer ?
#
loop_
_entity_poly.entity_id
_entity_poly.type
_entity_poly.pdbx_seq_one_letter_code
_entity_poly.pdbx_strand_id
1 'polypeptide(L)'
;MSNQSFRLVLGIAAIGFASISAHDAFGAPPTVPFGVEFKGCVESIGVALAPTENVVALTPPGFIPVGIGTPTSPIVVRTADCAGISVDGGKSKPGSVVQIGAVIVPPAFSGEDIDNYTFWYYTSDERLAHRLRKAGVSAQHVETIDYVLEPGMSGVPNHLAVVVPRPGDPRFAVAGTVASSVAPSGAFRAAWWQKTAAGNVRMDTTVPVIAIGAADLTLATRPDNALGALIGATTLGFPILQQFNVFVGAHMDVFVAP
;
A
#
# COMPACT_ATOMS: atom_id res chain seq x y z
N MET A 1 -25.08 -14.53 42.79
CA MET A 1 -24.71 -14.32 41.38
C MET A 1 -23.81 -13.09 41.33
N SER A 2 -22.50 -13.30 41.24
CA SER A 2 -21.48 -12.27 41.48
C SER A 2 -20.90 -11.84 40.14
N ASN A 3 -21.11 -10.56 39.80
CA ASN A 3 -20.49 -9.89 38.66
C ASN A 3 -19.04 -9.53 39.00
N GLN A 4 -18.07 -10.21 38.42
CA GLN A 4 -16.68 -9.79 38.47
C GLN A 4 -16.34 -9.01 37.20
N SER A 5 -16.24 -7.69 37.39
CA SER A 5 -15.71 -6.78 36.37
C SER A 5 -14.19 -6.89 36.33
N PHE A 6 -13.63 -7.41 35.22
CA PHE A 6 -12.19 -7.40 34.95
C PHE A 6 -11.78 -5.99 34.51
N ARG A 7 -11.07 -5.26 35.36
CA ARG A 7 -10.40 -4.01 35.02
C ARG A 7 -8.98 -4.35 34.54
N LEU A 8 -8.74 -4.17 33.25
CA LEU A 8 -7.41 -4.22 32.68
C LEU A 8 -6.70 -2.89 32.99
N VAL A 9 -5.70 -2.95 33.89
CA VAL A 9 -4.83 -1.78 34.14
C VAL A 9 -3.69 -1.82 33.16
N LEU A 10 -3.71 -0.89 32.18
CA LEU A 10 -2.58 -0.61 31.31
C LEU A 10 -1.57 0.23 32.07
N GLY A 11 -0.48 -0.40 32.50
CA GLY A 11 0.68 0.30 33.06
C GLY A 11 1.53 0.87 31.93
N ILE A 12 1.50 2.20 31.74
CA ILE A 12 2.42 2.91 30.85
C ILE A 12 3.73 3.12 31.64
N ALA A 13 4.76 2.35 31.29
CA ALA A 13 6.12 2.61 31.75
C ALA A 13 6.70 3.77 30.94
N ALA A 14 6.83 4.93 31.56
CA ALA A 14 7.56 6.07 31.01
C ALA A 14 9.06 5.74 31.02
N ILE A 15 9.62 5.37 29.86
CA ILE A 15 11.05 5.25 29.63
C ILE A 15 11.54 6.65 29.28
N GLY A 16 12.29 7.25 30.23
CA GLY A 16 12.99 8.52 29.99
C GLY A 16 14.07 8.37 28.92
N PHE A 17 13.87 9.02 27.78
CA PHE A 17 14.88 9.14 26.74
C PHE A 17 15.88 10.23 27.15
N ALA A 18 17.10 9.82 27.48
CA ALA A 18 18.25 10.72 27.53
C ALA A 18 18.52 11.17 26.10
N SER A 19 18.44 12.48 25.86
CA SER A 19 18.78 13.11 24.58
C SER A 19 20.28 12.96 24.33
N ILE A 20 20.68 11.96 23.59
CA ILE A 20 22.01 11.88 22.98
C ILE A 20 21.91 12.66 21.67
N SER A 21 22.46 13.87 21.67
CA SER A 21 22.68 14.64 20.45
C SER A 21 23.76 13.93 19.63
N ALA A 22 23.35 12.96 18.81
CA ALA A 22 24.20 12.47 17.74
C ALA A 22 24.02 13.42 16.55
N HIS A 23 24.87 14.45 16.51
CA HIS A 23 25.16 15.17 15.28
C HIS A 23 25.99 14.25 14.40
N ASP A 24 25.57 14.20 13.12
CA ASP A 24 26.38 13.89 11.96
C ASP A 24 26.60 12.44 11.55
N ALA A 25 25.82 12.08 10.60
CA ALA A 25 26.23 11.62 9.27
C ALA A 25 25.01 11.71 8.35
N PHE A 26 24.53 12.91 8.08
CA PHE A 26 23.64 13.10 6.94
C PHE A 26 24.47 12.88 5.68
N GLY A 27 24.52 11.64 5.21
CA GLY A 27 24.92 11.37 3.85
C GLY A 27 24.09 12.27 2.92
N ALA A 28 24.63 12.67 1.79
CA ALA A 28 23.91 13.44 0.79
C ALA A 28 22.51 12.80 0.57
N PRO A 29 21.44 13.61 0.48
CA PRO A 29 20.11 13.07 0.29
C PRO A 29 20.11 12.11 -0.91
N PRO A 30 19.47 10.96 -0.82
CA PRO A 30 19.48 9.98 -1.90
C PRO A 30 18.98 10.63 -3.19
N THR A 31 19.70 10.40 -4.29
CA THR A 31 19.33 10.96 -5.59
C THR A 31 17.98 10.34 -6.00
N VAL A 32 16.97 11.18 -6.19
CA VAL A 32 15.65 10.75 -6.68
C VAL A 32 15.76 10.44 -8.17
N PRO A 33 15.61 9.18 -8.60
CA PRO A 33 15.67 8.83 -10.02
C PRO A 33 14.53 9.45 -10.81
N PHE A 34 13.33 9.61 -10.23
CA PHE A 34 12.19 10.27 -10.84
C PHE A 34 11.06 10.54 -9.83
N GLY A 35 10.20 11.51 -10.19
CA GLY A 35 8.99 11.84 -9.45
C GLY A 35 7.72 11.49 -10.22
N VAL A 36 6.64 11.22 -9.50
CA VAL A 36 5.31 10.95 -10.04
C VAL A 36 4.28 11.81 -9.33
N GLU A 37 3.48 12.53 -10.11
CA GLU A 37 2.33 13.29 -9.61
C GLU A 37 1.04 12.54 -9.88
N PHE A 38 0.22 12.37 -8.87
CA PHE A 38 -1.13 11.82 -8.96
C PHE A 38 -2.15 12.92 -8.72
N LYS A 39 -3.22 12.97 -9.52
CA LYS A 39 -4.23 14.03 -9.46
C LYS A 39 -5.63 13.46 -9.48
N GLY A 40 -6.47 13.94 -8.56
CA GLY A 40 -7.88 13.60 -8.50
C GLY A 40 -8.09 12.08 -8.37
N CYS A 41 -7.59 11.50 -7.27
CA CYS A 41 -7.60 10.06 -7.08
C CYS A 41 -8.70 9.64 -6.10
N VAL A 42 -9.27 8.49 -6.39
CA VAL A 42 -9.99 7.64 -5.44
C VAL A 42 -9.13 6.41 -5.16
N GLU A 43 -9.06 5.98 -3.91
CA GLU A 43 -8.17 4.92 -3.48
C GLU A 43 -8.87 4.00 -2.49
N SER A 44 -8.68 2.69 -2.63
CA SER A 44 -9.01 1.76 -1.55
C SER A 44 -7.75 1.13 -0.97
N ILE A 45 -7.74 1.00 0.36
CA ILE A 45 -6.68 0.31 1.10
C ILE A 45 -7.32 -0.74 1.99
N GLY A 46 -6.80 -1.96 1.89
CA GLY A 46 -7.14 -3.06 2.78
C GLY A 46 -5.89 -3.65 3.42
N VAL A 47 -5.93 -3.90 4.73
CA VAL A 47 -4.88 -4.62 5.46
C VAL A 47 -5.48 -5.90 6.02
N ALA A 48 -4.89 -7.02 5.62
CA ALA A 48 -5.32 -8.36 5.99
C ALA A 48 -4.16 -9.17 6.59
N LEU A 49 -4.46 -10.36 7.07
CA LEU A 49 -3.48 -11.31 7.60
C LEU A 49 -3.29 -12.47 6.62
N ALA A 50 -2.04 -12.74 6.26
CA ALA A 50 -1.63 -13.91 5.49
C ALA A 50 -0.72 -14.81 6.36
N PRO A 51 -0.58 -16.13 6.06
CA PRO A 51 0.37 -16.99 6.75
C PRO A 51 1.79 -16.40 6.70
N THR A 52 2.43 -16.27 7.87
CA THR A 52 3.76 -15.63 7.97
C THR A 52 4.80 -16.33 7.12
N GLU A 53 4.76 -17.64 7.02
CA GLU A 53 5.67 -18.43 6.18
C GLU A 53 5.60 -18.04 4.70
N ASN A 54 4.39 -17.77 4.18
CA ASN A 54 4.18 -17.37 2.80
C ASN A 54 4.69 -15.92 2.56
N VAL A 55 4.48 -15.03 3.53
CA VAL A 55 4.97 -13.65 3.47
C VAL A 55 6.50 -13.63 3.51
N VAL A 56 7.11 -14.40 4.40
CA VAL A 56 8.58 -14.52 4.51
C VAL A 56 9.18 -15.09 3.22
N ALA A 57 8.55 -16.08 2.59
CA ALA A 57 9.03 -16.66 1.34
C ALA A 57 9.11 -15.64 0.18
N LEU A 58 8.28 -14.59 0.19
CA LEU A 58 8.28 -13.52 -0.81
C LEU A 58 9.08 -12.28 -0.40
N THR A 59 9.51 -12.20 0.86
CA THR A 59 10.26 -11.05 1.38
C THR A 59 11.76 -11.36 1.35
N PRO A 60 12.57 -10.62 0.59
CA PRO A 60 14.00 -10.91 0.50
C PRO A 60 14.75 -10.53 1.78
N PRO A 61 15.93 -11.13 2.02
CA PRO A 61 16.77 -10.79 3.16
C PRO A 61 17.07 -9.29 3.24
N GLY A 62 17.02 -8.76 4.48
CA GLY A 62 17.20 -7.35 4.80
C GLY A 62 15.88 -6.62 5.07
N PHE A 63 14.74 -7.18 4.68
CA PHE A 63 13.41 -6.70 5.05
C PHE A 63 12.76 -7.69 6.02
N ILE A 64 12.20 -7.20 7.10
CA ILE A 64 11.63 -8.03 8.15
C ILE A 64 10.10 -7.84 8.14
N PRO A 65 9.30 -8.84 7.73
CA PRO A 65 7.85 -8.76 7.83
C PRO A 65 7.39 -8.51 9.27
N VAL A 66 6.46 -7.60 9.45
CA VAL A 66 5.78 -7.44 10.73
C VAL A 66 5.03 -8.74 11.05
N GLY A 67 5.05 -9.17 12.32
CA GLY A 67 4.45 -10.45 12.71
C GLY A 67 5.37 -11.68 12.55
N ILE A 68 6.66 -11.50 12.19
CA ILE A 68 7.61 -12.61 12.21
C ILE A 68 7.63 -13.29 13.58
N GLY A 69 7.58 -14.63 13.62
CA GLY A 69 7.43 -15.39 14.86
C GLY A 69 5.98 -15.59 15.32
N THR A 70 5.00 -15.03 14.64
CA THR A 70 3.56 -15.30 14.82
C THR A 70 2.99 -16.07 13.63
N PRO A 71 1.82 -16.72 13.74
CA PRO A 71 1.24 -17.49 12.65
C PRO A 71 0.89 -16.66 11.41
N THR A 72 0.64 -15.35 11.57
CA THR A 72 0.19 -14.47 10.49
C THR A 72 0.96 -13.15 10.47
N SER A 73 1.15 -12.59 9.26
CA SER A 73 1.76 -11.29 9.00
C SER A 73 0.80 -10.39 8.20
N PRO A 74 0.78 -9.08 8.46
CA PRO A 74 -0.08 -8.16 7.73
C PRO A 74 0.41 -7.97 6.29
N ILE A 75 -0.54 -8.08 5.36
CA ILE A 75 -0.38 -7.71 3.96
C ILE A 75 -1.28 -6.53 3.64
N VAL A 76 -0.82 -5.70 2.71
CA VAL A 76 -1.53 -4.50 2.25
C VAL A 76 -1.92 -4.68 0.80
N VAL A 77 -3.18 -4.38 0.49
CA VAL A 77 -3.69 -4.25 -0.87
C VAL A 77 -4.15 -2.82 -1.05
N ARG A 78 -3.52 -2.12 -1.98
CA ARG A 78 -3.83 -0.73 -2.34
C ARG A 78 -4.27 -0.69 -3.78
N THR A 79 -5.40 -0.04 -4.05
CA THR A 79 -5.88 0.24 -5.41
C THR A 79 -6.20 1.72 -5.53
N ALA A 80 -5.79 2.37 -6.59
CA ALA A 80 -6.10 3.78 -6.84
C ALA A 80 -6.46 3.99 -8.31
N ASP A 81 -7.45 4.84 -8.55
CA ASP A 81 -7.80 5.35 -9.87
C ASP A 81 -7.71 6.87 -9.86
N CYS A 82 -6.96 7.43 -10.79
CA CYS A 82 -6.59 8.85 -10.82
C CYS A 82 -7.01 9.50 -12.14
N ALA A 83 -7.59 10.69 -12.05
CA ALA A 83 -7.87 11.52 -13.23
C ALA A 83 -6.58 11.93 -13.95
N GLY A 84 -5.43 11.86 -13.27
CA GLY A 84 -4.15 12.14 -13.88
C GLY A 84 -2.96 11.52 -13.17
N ILE A 85 -2.09 10.88 -13.94
CA ILE A 85 -0.75 10.43 -13.54
C ILE A 85 0.26 11.14 -14.44
N SER A 86 1.23 11.83 -13.84
CA SER A 86 2.33 12.49 -14.56
C SER A 86 3.66 11.97 -14.04
N VAL A 87 4.52 11.53 -14.92
CA VAL A 87 5.85 11.01 -14.62
C VAL A 87 6.91 12.00 -15.09
N ASP A 88 7.85 12.39 -14.21
CA ASP A 88 8.93 13.36 -14.48
C ASP A 88 8.38 14.70 -15.05
N GLY A 89 7.26 15.21 -14.52
CA GLY A 89 6.64 16.44 -15.01
C GLY A 89 6.05 16.34 -16.43
N GLY A 90 5.99 15.14 -17.02
CA GLY A 90 5.41 14.92 -18.34
C GLY A 90 3.90 15.12 -18.37
N LYS A 91 3.30 14.94 -19.56
CA LYS A 91 1.85 15.09 -19.72
C LYS A 91 1.08 14.13 -18.80
N SER A 92 0.14 14.68 -18.02
CA SER A 92 -0.76 13.91 -17.17
C SER A 92 -1.79 13.13 -18.01
N LYS A 93 -2.06 11.88 -17.64
CA LYS A 93 -3.08 11.02 -18.26
C LYS A 93 -3.85 10.29 -17.17
N PRO A 94 -5.14 9.99 -17.38
CA PRO A 94 -5.87 9.11 -16.48
C PRO A 94 -5.17 7.76 -16.35
N GLY A 95 -5.28 7.14 -15.18
CA GLY A 95 -4.71 5.83 -14.98
C GLY A 95 -4.92 5.28 -13.58
N SER A 96 -4.76 3.97 -13.46
CA SER A 96 -4.94 3.23 -12.23
C SER A 96 -3.63 2.61 -11.76
N VAL A 97 -3.51 2.43 -10.46
CA VAL A 97 -2.38 1.77 -9.79
C VAL A 97 -2.92 0.75 -8.80
N VAL A 98 -2.29 -0.42 -8.77
CA VAL A 98 -2.54 -1.44 -7.76
C VAL A 98 -1.22 -1.94 -7.20
N GLN A 99 -1.12 -1.96 -5.87
CA GLN A 99 0.05 -2.46 -5.15
C GLN A 99 -0.40 -3.52 -4.13
N ILE A 100 0.35 -4.60 -4.07
CA ILE A 100 0.20 -5.63 -3.04
C ILE A 100 1.56 -5.85 -2.41
N GLY A 101 1.60 -5.89 -1.08
CA GLY A 101 2.83 -6.10 -0.34
C GLY A 101 2.60 -6.47 1.11
N ALA A 102 3.68 -6.55 1.86
CA ALA A 102 3.64 -6.81 3.30
C ALA A 102 4.09 -5.58 4.08
N VAL A 103 3.52 -5.38 5.26
CA VAL A 103 4.05 -4.41 6.23
C VAL A 103 5.38 -4.95 6.76
N ILE A 104 6.41 -4.10 6.76
CA ILE A 104 7.78 -4.49 7.11
C ILE A 104 8.42 -3.54 8.11
N VAL A 105 9.47 -4.02 8.76
CA VAL A 105 10.55 -3.18 9.29
C VAL A 105 11.59 -3.07 8.18
N PRO A 106 11.85 -1.86 7.65
CA PRO A 106 12.78 -1.65 6.56
C PRO A 106 14.23 -1.80 7.00
N PRO A 107 15.18 -2.03 6.05
CA PRO A 107 16.61 -2.16 6.37
C PRO A 107 17.23 -0.86 6.88
N ALA A 108 16.65 0.29 6.53
CA ALA A 108 17.02 1.60 7.03
C ALA A 108 15.79 2.28 7.63
N PHE A 109 15.98 2.95 8.77
CA PHE A 109 14.88 3.64 9.43
C PHE A 109 14.33 4.76 8.54
N SER A 110 13.04 4.71 8.24
CA SER A 110 12.35 5.65 7.34
C SER A 110 11.64 6.81 8.04
N GLY A 111 11.69 6.85 9.38
CA GLY A 111 10.98 7.84 10.18
C GLY A 111 9.58 7.39 10.60
N GLU A 112 8.58 8.25 10.39
CA GLU A 112 7.18 8.00 10.77
C GLU A 112 6.34 7.34 9.66
N ASP A 113 6.97 6.97 8.54
CA ASP A 113 6.29 6.40 7.40
C ASP A 113 5.81 4.97 7.69
N ILE A 114 4.71 4.59 7.05
CA ILE A 114 4.28 3.20 6.99
C ILE A 114 5.13 2.52 5.91
N ASP A 115 5.92 1.52 6.31
CA ASP A 115 6.81 0.81 5.40
C ASP A 115 6.17 -0.50 4.92
N ASN A 116 6.13 -0.66 3.60
CA ASN A 116 5.64 -1.86 2.95
C ASN A 116 6.68 -2.41 1.97
N TYR A 117 6.83 -3.73 1.89
CA TYR A 117 7.57 -4.38 0.81
C TYR A 117 6.63 -4.72 -0.33
N THR A 118 6.94 -4.27 -1.55
CA THR A 118 6.12 -4.50 -2.75
C THR A 118 6.36 -5.91 -3.29
N PHE A 119 5.31 -6.74 -3.33
CA PHE A 119 5.32 -8.01 -4.04
C PHE A 119 4.90 -7.82 -5.50
N TRP A 120 3.82 -7.07 -5.72
CA TRP A 120 3.29 -6.77 -7.05
C TRP A 120 2.91 -5.30 -7.18
N TYR A 121 3.27 -4.74 -8.32
CA TYR A 121 2.91 -3.39 -8.74
C TYR A 121 2.29 -3.44 -10.14
N TYR A 122 1.06 -3.00 -10.27
CA TYR A 122 0.35 -2.88 -11.54
C TYR A 122 -0.04 -1.44 -11.79
N THR A 123 0.02 -1.01 -13.06
CA THR A 123 -0.50 0.30 -13.45
C THR A 123 -0.96 0.26 -14.91
N SER A 124 -1.99 1.03 -15.20
CA SER A 124 -2.44 1.26 -16.57
C SER A 124 -1.66 2.37 -17.28
N ASP A 125 -0.81 3.12 -16.57
CA ASP A 125 0.12 4.08 -17.22
C ASP A 125 1.42 3.37 -17.63
N GLU A 126 1.62 3.22 -18.95
CA GLU A 126 2.77 2.55 -19.53
C GLU A 126 4.10 3.25 -19.16
N ARG A 127 4.11 4.59 -19.09
CA ARG A 127 5.32 5.38 -18.77
C ARG A 127 5.72 5.15 -17.33
N LEU A 128 4.74 5.10 -16.41
CA LEU A 128 5.00 4.78 -15.00
C LEU A 128 5.57 3.36 -14.88
N ALA A 129 4.94 2.37 -15.52
CA ALA A 129 5.46 1.00 -15.50
C ALA A 129 6.88 0.93 -16.10
N HIS A 130 7.14 1.64 -17.19
CA HIS A 130 8.48 1.68 -17.82
C HIS A 130 9.53 2.31 -16.89
N ARG A 131 9.21 3.45 -16.27
CA ARG A 131 10.15 4.14 -15.36
C ARG A 131 10.44 3.32 -14.10
N LEU A 132 9.42 2.70 -13.52
CA LEU A 132 9.58 1.80 -12.38
C LEU A 132 10.47 0.59 -12.73
N ARG A 133 10.24 -0.06 -13.88
CA ARG A 133 11.12 -1.16 -14.35
C ARG A 133 12.56 -0.69 -14.58
N LYS A 134 12.75 0.52 -15.11
CA LYS A 134 14.10 1.09 -15.28
C LYS A 134 14.80 1.35 -13.94
N ALA A 135 14.04 1.64 -12.88
CA ALA A 135 14.55 1.71 -11.51
C ALA A 135 14.75 0.33 -10.85
N GLY A 136 14.36 -0.76 -11.54
CA GLY A 136 14.47 -2.13 -11.06
C GLY A 136 13.23 -2.65 -10.34
N VAL A 137 12.17 -1.85 -10.22
CA VAL A 137 10.89 -2.27 -9.63
C VAL A 137 10.16 -3.21 -10.58
N SER A 138 9.64 -4.34 -10.07
CA SER A 138 8.88 -5.33 -10.85
C SER A 138 7.47 -4.82 -11.20
N ALA A 139 7.40 -3.64 -11.83
CA ALA A 139 6.14 -3.04 -12.21
C ALA A 139 5.62 -3.63 -13.53
N GLN A 140 4.32 -3.90 -13.56
CA GLN A 140 3.65 -4.47 -14.73
C GLN A 140 2.67 -3.44 -15.32
N HIS A 141 2.79 -3.22 -16.63
CA HIS A 141 1.77 -2.50 -17.37
C HIS A 141 0.59 -3.43 -17.63
N VAL A 142 -0.60 -3.00 -17.24
CA VAL A 142 -1.87 -3.66 -17.51
C VAL A 142 -2.73 -2.66 -18.24
N GLU A 143 -2.98 -2.90 -19.51
CA GLU A 143 -3.66 -1.95 -20.43
C GLU A 143 -4.98 -1.43 -19.83
N THR A 144 -5.73 -2.33 -19.19
CA THR A 144 -6.99 -2.00 -18.53
C THR A 144 -6.99 -2.61 -17.11
N ILE A 145 -7.07 -1.78 -16.11
CA ILE A 145 -7.48 -2.13 -14.76
C ILE A 145 -8.92 -1.66 -14.64
N ASP A 146 -9.85 -2.60 -14.54
CA ASP A 146 -11.27 -2.25 -14.44
C ASP A 146 -11.53 -1.69 -13.03
N TYR A 147 -11.63 -0.39 -12.92
CA TYR A 147 -11.95 0.32 -11.69
C TYR A 147 -13.36 0.92 -11.81
N VAL A 148 -14.31 0.29 -11.16
CA VAL A 148 -15.73 0.67 -11.24
C VAL A 148 -16.20 1.15 -9.87
N LEU A 149 -16.65 2.39 -9.80
CA LEU A 149 -17.28 2.96 -8.62
C LEU A 149 -18.72 3.33 -8.97
N GLU A 150 -19.66 2.49 -8.57
CA GLU A 150 -21.08 2.73 -8.78
C GLU A 150 -21.67 3.50 -7.61
N PRO A 151 -22.29 4.67 -7.84
CA PRO A 151 -22.93 5.44 -6.79
C PRO A 151 -24.11 4.68 -6.20
N GLY A 152 -24.16 4.60 -4.88
CA GLY A 152 -25.34 4.13 -4.17
C GLY A 152 -26.51 5.12 -4.28
N MET A 153 -27.71 4.65 -4.06
CA MET A 153 -28.87 5.53 -3.86
C MET A 153 -28.78 6.20 -2.49
N SER A 154 -29.60 7.22 -2.26
CA SER A 154 -29.63 7.95 -0.98
C SER A 154 -29.70 6.99 0.23
N GLY A 155 -28.69 7.04 1.10
CA GLY A 155 -28.56 6.18 2.27
C GLY A 155 -27.96 4.79 2.00
N VAL A 156 -27.61 4.47 0.76
CA VAL A 156 -26.93 3.22 0.39
C VAL A 156 -25.46 3.54 0.06
N PRO A 157 -24.47 2.81 0.59
CA PRO A 157 -23.08 2.97 0.23
C PRO A 157 -22.82 2.78 -1.27
N ASN A 158 -21.77 3.42 -1.79
CA ASN A 158 -21.31 3.16 -3.14
C ASN A 158 -20.77 1.73 -3.25
N HIS A 159 -20.82 1.16 -4.43
CA HIS A 159 -20.21 -0.14 -4.72
C HIS A 159 -18.90 0.05 -5.48
N LEU A 160 -17.83 -0.55 -4.98
CA LEU A 160 -16.51 -0.56 -5.61
C LEU A 160 -16.23 -1.96 -6.17
N ALA A 161 -15.72 -2.01 -7.39
CA ALA A 161 -15.12 -3.21 -7.96
C ALA A 161 -13.85 -2.84 -8.72
N VAL A 162 -12.73 -3.47 -8.36
CA VAL A 162 -11.44 -3.31 -9.02
C VAL A 162 -10.98 -4.67 -9.50
N VAL A 163 -10.78 -4.84 -10.81
CA VAL A 163 -10.36 -6.10 -11.41
C VAL A 163 -9.03 -5.90 -12.13
N VAL A 164 -8.07 -6.76 -11.83
CA VAL A 164 -6.81 -6.86 -12.55
C VAL A 164 -6.91 -8.08 -13.48
N PRO A 165 -7.27 -7.89 -14.78
CA PRO A 165 -7.70 -8.98 -15.67
C PRO A 165 -6.55 -9.65 -16.39
N ARG A 166 -5.32 -9.54 -15.93
CA ARG A 166 -4.16 -9.98 -16.70
C ARG A 166 -4.11 -11.49 -16.96
N PRO A 167 -3.75 -11.92 -18.18
CA PRO A 167 -3.27 -13.28 -18.39
C PRO A 167 -1.93 -13.44 -17.66
N GLY A 168 -1.86 -14.36 -16.74
CA GLY A 168 -0.71 -14.57 -15.85
C GLY A 168 -1.04 -14.30 -14.40
N ASP A 169 -0.03 -14.37 -13.57
CA ASP A 169 -0.13 -14.39 -12.13
C ASP A 169 0.32 -13.06 -11.51
N PRO A 170 -0.38 -12.53 -10.48
CA PRO A 170 -1.73 -12.95 -10.05
C PRO A 170 -2.86 -12.18 -10.76
N ARG A 171 -3.99 -12.90 -10.98
CA ARG A 171 -5.28 -12.26 -11.26
C ARG A 171 -6.07 -12.14 -9.97
N PHE A 172 -6.74 -11.02 -9.79
CA PHE A 172 -7.60 -10.82 -8.61
C PHE A 172 -8.62 -9.72 -8.84
N ALA A 173 -9.60 -9.68 -7.94
CA ALA A 173 -10.54 -8.59 -7.82
C ALA A 173 -10.62 -8.13 -6.36
N VAL A 174 -10.87 -6.85 -6.16
CA VAL A 174 -11.25 -6.26 -4.86
C VAL A 174 -12.63 -5.67 -5.06
N ALA A 175 -13.60 -6.08 -4.26
CA ALA A 175 -14.97 -5.59 -4.41
C ALA A 175 -15.67 -5.48 -3.06
N GLY A 176 -16.67 -4.59 -3.01
CA GLY A 176 -17.52 -4.39 -1.83
C GLY A 176 -18.14 -3.01 -1.78
N THR A 177 -18.45 -2.55 -0.59
CA THR A 177 -19.11 -1.26 -0.39
C THR A 177 -18.13 -0.22 0.16
N VAL A 178 -18.29 1.03 -0.27
CA VAL A 178 -17.45 2.15 0.14
C VAL A 178 -18.29 3.40 0.41
N ALA A 179 -17.83 4.21 1.35
CA ALA A 179 -18.43 5.50 1.66
C ALA A 179 -17.32 6.55 1.76
N SER A 180 -17.39 7.59 0.94
CA SER A 180 -16.43 8.69 0.98
C SER A 180 -16.63 9.53 2.25
N SER A 181 -15.54 9.95 2.87
CA SER A 181 -15.59 11.03 3.85
C SER A 181 -15.75 12.38 3.13
N VAL A 182 -16.50 13.28 3.75
CA VAL A 182 -16.64 14.67 3.28
C VAL A 182 -15.61 15.60 3.91
N ALA A 183 -14.90 15.15 4.94
CA ALA A 183 -13.94 15.95 5.69
C ALA A 183 -12.50 15.48 5.44
N PRO A 184 -11.56 16.39 5.17
CA PRO A 184 -10.14 16.06 5.14
C PRO A 184 -9.69 15.52 6.50
N SER A 185 -8.85 14.46 6.49
CA SER A 185 -8.35 13.80 7.70
C SER A 185 -6.90 14.19 8.04
N GLY A 186 -6.20 14.87 7.14
CA GLY A 186 -4.82 15.31 7.32
C GLY A 186 -3.90 14.86 6.20
N ALA A 187 -2.59 14.88 6.46
CA ALA A 187 -1.59 14.37 5.56
C ALA A 187 -1.39 12.86 5.78
N PHE A 188 -0.98 12.17 4.73
CA PHE A 188 -0.64 10.75 4.79
C PHE A 188 0.66 10.50 4.03
N ARG A 189 1.51 9.64 4.59
CA ARG A 189 2.76 9.21 3.97
C ARG A 189 2.90 7.70 4.05
N ALA A 190 3.40 7.09 2.98
CA ALA A 190 3.70 5.67 2.93
C ALA A 190 4.95 5.42 2.08
N ALA A 191 5.83 4.56 2.55
CA ALA A 191 6.98 4.09 1.84
C ALA A 191 6.74 2.66 1.34
N TRP A 192 7.03 2.42 0.06
CA TRP A 192 7.00 1.11 -0.55
C TRP A 192 8.40 0.75 -1.02
N TRP A 193 8.85 -0.42 -0.62
CA TRP A 193 10.21 -0.88 -0.87
C TRP A 193 10.23 -2.04 -1.85
N GLN A 194 11.30 -2.13 -2.64
CA GLN A 194 11.60 -3.33 -3.40
C GLN A 194 13.12 -3.52 -3.53
N LYS A 195 13.60 -4.75 -3.30
CA LYS A 195 14.99 -5.13 -3.53
C LYS A 195 15.23 -5.30 -5.01
N THR A 196 16.28 -4.68 -5.53
CA THR A 196 16.67 -4.74 -6.94
C THR A 196 18.15 -5.08 -7.08
N ALA A 197 18.61 -5.34 -8.29
CA ALA A 197 20.03 -5.53 -8.54
C ALA A 197 20.87 -4.26 -8.27
N ALA A 198 20.25 -3.08 -8.35
CA ALA A 198 20.90 -1.80 -8.09
C ALA A 198 20.89 -1.39 -6.60
N GLY A 199 20.21 -2.14 -5.74
CA GLY A 199 20.03 -1.84 -4.32
C GLY A 199 18.57 -1.86 -3.90
N ASN A 200 18.27 -1.23 -2.78
CA ASN A 200 16.91 -1.11 -2.26
C ASN A 200 16.24 0.11 -2.90
N VAL A 201 15.22 -0.09 -3.73
CA VAL A 201 14.41 1.01 -4.26
C VAL A 201 13.31 1.33 -3.27
N ARG A 202 13.13 2.61 -3.00
CA ARG A 202 12.07 3.17 -2.16
C ARG A 202 11.16 4.07 -3.01
N MET A 203 9.88 3.93 -2.82
CA MET A 203 8.81 4.71 -3.45
C MET A 203 8.05 5.43 -2.33
N ASP A 204 8.40 6.69 -2.07
CA ASP A 204 7.79 7.51 -1.02
C ASP A 204 6.59 8.26 -1.57
N THR A 205 5.42 7.92 -1.10
CA THR A 205 4.18 8.60 -1.48
C THR A 205 3.74 9.54 -0.36
N THR A 206 3.59 10.82 -0.70
CA THR A 206 3.05 11.85 0.19
C THR A 206 1.73 12.36 -0.36
N VAL A 207 0.69 12.31 0.46
CA VAL A 207 -0.63 12.88 0.19
C VAL A 207 -0.83 14.03 1.17
N PRO A 208 -0.73 15.30 0.75
CA PRO A 208 -0.80 16.44 1.67
C PRO A 208 -2.15 16.57 2.36
N VAL A 209 -3.22 16.25 1.65
CA VAL A 209 -4.60 16.29 2.16
C VAL A 209 -5.35 15.08 1.64
N ILE A 210 -5.80 14.23 2.56
CA ILE A 210 -6.57 13.03 2.27
C ILE A 210 -7.91 13.08 3.02
N ALA A 211 -8.99 12.66 2.36
CA ALA A 211 -10.26 12.39 3.01
C ALA A 211 -10.42 10.87 3.14
N ILE A 212 -10.48 10.39 4.38
CA ILE A 212 -10.55 8.97 4.71
C ILE A 212 -12.01 8.59 4.96
N GLY A 213 -12.53 7.71 4.12
CA GLY A 213 -13.88 7.16 4.22
C GLY A 213 -13.85 5.68 4.64
N ALA A 214 -15.05 5.13 4.84
CA ALA A 214 -15.23 3.74 5.24
C ALA A 214 -15.22 2.81 4.01
N ALA A 215 -14.81 1.57 4.24
CA ALA A 215 -14.91 0.49 3.25
C ALA A 215 -15.24 -0.83 3.93
N ASP A 216 -15.93 -1.70 3.20
CA ASP A 216 -16.15 -3.11 3.51
C ASP A 216 -15.88 -3.90 2.23
N LEU A 217 -14.66 -4.40 2.11
CA LEU A 217 -14.10 -4.97 0.89
C LEU A 217 -13.66 -6.40 1.08
N THR A 218 -13.68 -7.15 0.01
CA THR A 218 -13.13 -8.51 -0.08
C THR A 218 -12.22 -8.61 -1.30
N LEU A 219 -11.04 -9.19 -1.12
CA LEU A 219 -10.17 -9.65 -2.18
C LEU A 219 -10.60 -11.04 -2.62
N ALA A 220 -10.73 -11.25 -3.92
CA ALA A 220 -10.94 -12.56 -4.53
C ALA A 220 -9.84 -12.86 -5.54
N THR A 221 -9.32 -14.09 -5.51
CA THR A 221 -8.26 -14.54 -6.41
C THR A 221 -8.45 -16.04 -6.74
N ARG A 222 -7.57 -16.58 -7.55
CA ARG A 222 -7.58 -18.01 -7.90
C ARG A 222 -6.63 -18.80 -6.98
N PRO A 223 -6.95 -20.06 -6.66
CA PRO A 223 -6.10 -20.88 -5.80
C PRO A 223 -4.76 -21.25 -6.45
N ASP A 224 -4.74 -21.24 -7.79
CA ASP A 224 -3.62 -21.69 -8.62
C ASP A 224 -2.65 -20.55 -9.02
N ASN A 225 -2.78 -19.37 -8.39
CA ASN A 225 -1.90 -18.24 -8.64
C ASN A 225 -1.08 -17.83 -7.41
N ALA A 226 -0.04 -16.99 -7.60
CA ALA A 226 0.88 -16.58 -6.55
C ALA A 226 0.20 -15.82 -5.40
N LEU A 227 -0.87 -15.06 -5.67
CA LEU A 227 -1.63 -14.36 -4.63
C LEU A 227 -2.46 -15.36 -3.82
N GLY A 228 -3.09 -16.35 -4.45
CA GLY A 228 -3.78 -17.45 -3.77
C GLY A 228 -2.82 -18.23 -2.87
N ALA A 229 -1.62 -18.51 -3.35
CA ALA A 229 -0.57 -19.14 -2.54
C ALA A 229 -0.14 -18.25 -1.36
N LEU A 230 0.04 -16.93 -1.57
CA LEU A 230 0.38 -16.00 -0.50
C LEU A 230 -0.67 -16.00 0.62
N ILE A 231 -1.95 -15.84 0.27
CA ILE A 231 -3.03 -15.73 1.26
C ILE A 231 -3.50 -17.08 1.80
N GLY A 232 -3.13 -18.20 1.16
CA GLY A 232 -3.58 -19.53 1.54
C GLY A 232 -5.07 -19.78 1.31
N ALA A 233 -5.73 -18.95 0.48
CA ALA A 233 -7.18 -18.96 0.25
C ALA A 233 -7.53 -18.39 -1.13
N THR A 234 -8.82 -18.46 -1.51
CA THR A 234 -9.33 -17.80 -2.73
C THR A 234 -10.00 -16.46 -2.46
N THR A 235 -10.32 -16.19 -1.20
CA THR A 235 -10.92 -14.93 -0.76
C THR A 235 -10.28 -14.47 0.54
N LEU A 236 -10.20 -13.15 0.73
CA LEU A 236 -9.63 -12.55 1.92
C LEU A 236 -10.36 -11.24 2.25
N GLY A 237 -10.94 -11.15 3.45
CA GLY A 237 -11.41 -9.89 4.01
C GLY A 237 -10.24 -9.09 4.62
N PHE A 238 -10.48 -7.84 4.94
CA PHE A 238 -9.46 -6.94 5.51
C PHE A 238 -9.79 -6.55 6.95
N PRO A 239 -9.58 -7.45 7.93
CA PRO A 239 -10.04 -7.24 9.31
C PRO A 239 -9.22 -6.21 10.10
N ILE A 240 -8.01 -5.84 9.64
CA ILE A 240 -7.15 -4.89 10.34
C ILE A 240 -7.50 -3.46 9.97
N LEU A 241 -7.62 -3.18 8.69
CA LEU A 241 -7.92 -1.86 8.15
C LEU A 241 -8.65 -1.98 6.82
N GLN A 242 -9.68 -1.17 6.66
CA GLN A 242 -10.35 -0.95 5.38
C GLN A 242 -10.69 0.52 5.25
N GLN A 243 -10.24 1.14 4.17
CA GLN A 243 -10.47 2.57 3.92
C GLN A 243 -10.77 2.82 2.45
N PHE A 244 -11.60 3.82 2.20
CA PHE A 244 -11.82 4.41 0.90
C PHE A 244 -11.44 5.89 0.96
N ASN A 245 -10.37 6.24 0.30
CA ASN A 245 -9.72 7.54 0.37
C ASN A 245 -10.01 8.36 -0.88
N VAL A 246 -10.10 9.68 -0.70
CA VAL A 246 -10.18 10.63 -1.81
C VAL A 246 -9.15 11.73 -1.58
N PHE A 247 -8.38 12.06 -2.60
CA PHE A 247 -7.41 13.15 -2.55
C PHE A 247 -7.25 13.85 -3.90
N VAL A 248 -6.97 15.17 -3.82
CA VAL A 248 -6.81 16.02 -5.02
C VAL A 248 -5.45 15.81 -5.66
N GLY A 249 -4.42 15.57 -4.84
CA GLY A 249 -3.06 15.38 -5.31
C GLY A 249 -2.20 14.57 -4.35
N ALA A 250 -1.27 13.83 -4.93
CA ALA A 250 -0.20 13.14 -4.22
C ALA A 250 1.08 13.17 -5.03
N HIS A 251 2.22 13.07 -4.36
CA HIS A 251 3.52 12.98 -4.98
C HIS A 251 4.21 11.68 -4.55
N MET A 252 4.87 11.01 -5.48
CA MET A 252 5.68 9.84 -5.18
C MET A 252 7.10 10.05 -5.72
N ASP A 253 8.08 10.02 -4.81
CA ASP A 253 9.51 10.00 -5.13
C ASP A 253 9.99 8.56 -5.22
N VAL A 254 10.74 8.24 -6.28
CA VAL A 254 11.30 6.90 -6.50
C VAL A 254 12.82 7.00 -6.56
N PHE A 255 13.52 6.37 -5.63
CA PHE A 255 14.97 6.47 -5.50
C PHE A 255 15.60 5.18 -4.95
N VAL A 256 16.90 5.03 -5.15
CA VAL A 256 17.69 3.98 -4.50
C VAL A 256 18.05 4.45 -3.11
N ALA A 257 17.53 3.78 -2.10
CA ALA A 257 17.84 4.06 -0.70
C ALA A 257 19.24 3.52 -0.34
N PRO A 258 19.95 4.18 0.58
CA PRO A 258 21.25 3.75 1.03
C PRO A 258 21.23 2.40 1.76
#